data_e12429567eecf1f6b5d25526eb6e73d1
#
_entry.id   e12429567eecf1f6b5d25526eb6e73d1
#
_cell.length_a   1.000
_cell.length_b   1.000
_cell.length_c   1.000
_cell.angle_alpha   90.00
_cell.angle_beta   90.00
_cell.angle_gamma   90.00
#
_symmetry.space_group_name_H-M   'P 1'
#
loop_
_entity.id
_entity.type
_entity.pdbx_description
1 polymer ?
#
loop_
_entity_poly.entity_id
_entity_poly.type
_entity_poly.pdbx_seq_one_letter_code
_entity_poly.pdbx_strand_id
1 'polypeptide(L)'
;TYQMNPANSDEALRLIEQDGGRNARIVFLGDYTDRGPDSRGVIERLIAGVEAGRNWTVLRGNHDRMFARFVRYGSATDARVSSGNTWLHPTLGGTTTLASYGVFAEALSGQDEIVQAARRAVPEAHLDFLDSRPLWHETDDQIFVHAGIRPGIEMARQEEDDLIWIRKGWLEDPRDHGKLVVHGHTSLDFPCHYGNRLNLDGGAGFGRPLIPAAIDGRDCWLLAGTGRVQLMPLGQ
;
A
#
# COMPACT_ATOMS: atom_id res chain seq x y z
N THR A 1 3.22 4.58 -0.18
CA THR A 1 3.30 3.44 0.75
C THR A 1 2.54 3.81 1.99
N TYR A 2 1.33 3.29 2.13
CA TYR A 2 0.48 3.59 3.28
C TYR A 2 0.88 2.70 4.43
N GLN A 3 1.73 3.20 5.32
CA GLN A 3 1.84 2.61 6.63
C GLN A 3 0.68 3.13 7.47
N MET A 4 -0.33 2.31 7.56
CA MET A 4 -1.43 2.62 8.43
C MET A 4 -1.01 2.35 9.88
N ASN A 5 -0.96 3.41 10.69
CA ASN A 5 -1.21 3.30 12.11
C ASN A 5 -2.75 3.19 12.24
N PRO A 6 -3.31 2.30 13.08
CA PRO A 6 -4.76 2.20 13.26
C PRO A 6 -5.45 3.55 13.49
N ALA A 7 -4.87 4.45 14.27
CA ALA A 7 -5.42 5.79 14.48
C ALA A 7 -5.46 6.65 13.22
N ASN A 8 -4.43 6.59 12.36
CA ASN A 8 -4.42 7.32 11.08
C ASN A 8 -5.39 6.71 10.07
N SER A 9 -5.55 5.37 10.08
CA SER A 9 -6.52 4.69 9.23
C SER A 9 -7.95 4.98 9.66
N ASP A 10 -8.23 5.09 10.96
CA ASP A 10 -9.54 5.45 11.48
C ASP A 10 -9.93 6.87 11.09
N GLU A 11 -8.99 7.81 11.19
CA GLU A 11 -9.22 9.18 10.75
C GLU A 11 -9.46 9.26 9.22
N ALA A 12 -8.65 8.56 8.42
CA ALA A 12 -8.84 8.50 6.97
C ALA A 12 -10.21 7.91 6.60
N LEU A 13 -10.60 6.79 7.23
CA LEU A 13 -11.91 6.18 7.02
C LEU A 13 -13.05 7.10 7.47
N ARG A 14 -12.89 7.81 8.56
CA ARG A 14 -13.88 8.80 9.04
C ARG A 14 -14.07 9.91 8.01
N LEU A 15 -12.99 10.45 7.44
CA LEU A 15 -13.06 11.46 6.39
C LEU A 15 -13.75 10.94 5.13
N ILE A 16 -13.44 9.70 4.71
CA ILE A 16 -14.11 9.06 3.58
C ILE A 16 -15.60 8.85 3.85
N GLU A 17 -15.96 8.38 5.05
CA GLU A 17 -17.38 8.17 5.41
C GLU A 17 -18.16 9.48 5.52
N GLN A 18 -17.53 10.55 5.95
CA GLN A 18 -18.13 11.88 5.95
C GLN A 18 -18.39 12.42 4.54
N ASP A 19 -17.47 12.13 3.61
CA ASP A 19 -17.56 12.61 2.23
C ASP A 19 -18.52 11.78 1.37
N GLY A 20 -18.35 10.45 1.35
CA GLY A 20 -19.05 9.53 0.46
C GLY A 20 -20.05 8.59 1.15
N GLY A 21 -20.21 8.70 2.47
CA GLY A 21 -21.04 7.81 3.26
C GLY A 21 -20.41 6.45 3.55
N ARG A 22 -21.08 5.68 4.41
CA ARG A 22 -20.58 4.36 4.88
C ARG A 22 -20.40 3.34 3.77
N ASN A 23 -21.12 3.46 2.66
CA ASN A 23 -21.07 2.54 1.53
C ASN A 23 -20.15 3.04 0.40
N ALA A 24 -19.38 4.10 0.62
CA ALA A 24 -18.40 4.57 -0.35
C ALA A 24 -17.50 3.41 -0.82
N ARG A 25 -17.24 3.36 -2.13
CA ARG A 25 -16.25 2.45 -2.69
C ARG A 25 -14.86 2.94 -2.33
N ILE A 26 -14.07 2.10 -1.67
CA ILE A 26 -12.71 2.43 -1.24
C ILE A 26 -11.72 1.47 -1.90
N VAL A 27 -10.64 2.02 -2.46
CA VAL A 27 -9.50 1.25 -2.95
C VAL A 27 -8.29 1.57 -2.10
N PHE A 28 -7.75 0.55 -1.43
CA PHE A 28 -6.52 0.61 -0.67
C PHE A 28 -5.35 0.17 -1.57
N LEU A 29 -4.29 0.97 -1.64
CA LEU A 29 -3.23 0.81 -2.64
C LEU A 29 -2.08 -0.12 -2.22
N GLY A 30 -2.17 -0.84 -1.09
CA GLY A 30 -1.11 -1.75 -0.65
C GLY A 30 -0.18 -1.19 0.42
N ASP A 31 0.79 -2.01 0.85
CA ASP A 31 1.78 -1.73 1.88
C ASP A 31 1.18 -1.46 3.26
N TYR A 32 0.49 -2.47 3.79
CA TYR A 32 -0.13 -2.44 5.13
C TYR A 32 0.84 -2.81 6.24
N THR A 33 2.01 -3.29 5.87
CA THR A 33 3.06 -3.75 6.75
C THR A 33 4.27 -2.81 6.74
N ASP A 34 5.16 -3.01 7.69
CA ASP A 34 6.47 -2.37 7.86
C ASP A 34 6.42 -0.91 8.36
N ARG A 35 7.50 -0.47 9.02
CA ARG A 35 7.75 0.88 9.59
C ARG A 35 6.68 1.37 10.58
N GLY A 36 5.39 1.11 10.36
CA GLY A 36 4.30 1.48 11.28
C GLY A 36 4.32 0.66 12.56
N PRO A 37 3.73 1.19 13.65
CA PRO A 37 3.80 0.54 14.96
C PRO A 37 2.88 -0.67 15.10
N ASP A 38 1.84 -0.81 14.26
CA ASP A 38 0.83 -1.85 14.41
C ASP A 38 0.31 -2.38 13.07
N SER A 39 1.19 -3.06 12.32
CA SER A 39 0.83 -3.75 11.08
C SER A 39 -0.23 -4.83 11.30
N ARG A 40 -0.18 -5.52 12.46
CA ARG A 40 -1.19 -6.53 12.83
C ARG A 40 -2.58 -5.92 12.89
N GLY A 41 -2.77 -4.84 13.65
CA GLY A 41 -4.08 -4.19 13.79
C GLY A 41 -4.61 -3.64 12.47
N VAL A 42 -3.74 -3.19 11.57
CA VAL A 42 -4.12 -2.77 10.21
C VAL A 42 -4.67 -3.94 9.41
N ILE A 43 -3.97 -5.08 9.39
CA ILE A 43 -4.41 -6.29 8.67
C ILE A 43 -5.74 -6.79 9.23
N GLU A 44 -5.86 -6.90 10.58
CA GLU A 44 -7.10 -7.31 11.25
C GLU A 44 -8.28 -6.40 10.87
N ARG A 45 -8.06 -5.09 10.79
CA ARG A 45 -9.08 -4.13 10.38
C ARG A 45 -9.51 -4.30 8.93
N LEU A 46 -8.56 -4.54 8.01
CA LEU A 46 -8.87 -4.78 6.60
C LEU A 46 -9.65 -6.08 6.42
N ILE A 47 -9.25 -7.16 7.11
CA ILE A 47 -9.98 -8.43 7.13
C ILE A 47 -11.40 -8.20 7.61
N ALA A 48 -11.58 -7.58 8.78
CA ALA A 48 -12.90 -7.33 9.36
C ALA A 48 -13.79 -6.48 8.43
N GLY A 49 -13.23 -5.49 7.74
CA GLY A 49 -13.97 -4.68 6.79
C GLY A 49 -14.45 -5.47 5.56
N VAL A 50 -13.58 -6.32 5.01
CA VAL A 50 -13.93 -7.19 3.87
C VAL A 50 -14.96 -8.23 4.28
N GLU A 51 -14.81 -8.88 5.43
CA GLU A 51 -15.76 -9.87 5.97
C GLU A 51 -17.13 -9.24 6.30
N ALA A 52 -17.13 -7.99 6.74
CA ALA A 52 -18.36 -7.22 6.96
C ALA A 52 -19.05 -6.77 5.66
N GLY A 53 -18.54 -7.15 4.49
CA GLY A 53 -19.11 -6.80 3.19
C GLY A 53 -18.99 -5.32 2.85
N ARG A 54 -17.99 -4.61 3.42
CA ARG A 54 -17.70 -3.21 3.04
C ARG A 54 -17.31 -3.17 1.56
N ASN A 55 -17.67 -2.10 0.87
CA ASN A 55 -17.30 -1.89 -0.53
C ASN A 55 -15.81 -1.51 -0.66
N TRP A 56 -14.94 -2.43 -0.23
CA TRP A 56 -13.50 -2.26 -0.16
C TRP A 56 -12.77 -3.14 -1.17
N THR A 57 -11.90 -2.55 -1.96
CA THR A 57 -10.89 -3.24 -2.76
C THR A 57 -9.53 -3.03 -2.09
N VAL A 58 -8.90 -4.11 -1.66
CA VAL A 58 -7.61 -4.08 -0.97
C VAL A 58 -6.57 -4.64 -1.93
N LEU A 59 -5.62 -3.81 -2.40
CA LEU A 59 -4.54 -4.23 -3.28
C LEU A 59 -3.33 -4.69 -2.48
N ARG A 60 -2.48 -5.54 -3.05
CA ARG A 60 -1.22 -5.97 -2.45
C ARG A 60 -0.06 -5.06 -2.86
N GLY A 61 0.75 -4.64 -1.88
CA GLY A 61 2.00 -3.93 -2.10
C GLY A 61 3.23 -4.83 -1.99
N ASN A 62 4.40 -4.26 -2.25
CA ASN A 62 5.66 -4.99 -2.18
C ASN A 62 6.08 -5.32 -0.73
N HIS A 63 5.77 -4.47 0.24
CA HIS A 63 6.03 -4.75 1.65
C HIS A 63 5.18 -5.90 2.17
N ASP A 64 3.91 -5.98 1.76
CA ASP A 64 3.01 -7.09 2.09
C ASP A 64 3.54 -8.42 1.55
N ARG A 65 4.07 -8.42 0.31
CA ARG A 65 4.73 -9.58 -0.30
C ARG A 65 5.99 -9.98 0.46
N MET A 66 6.84 -9.03 0.84
CA MET A 66 8.07 -9.32 1.59
C MET A 66 7.75 -9.93 2.95
N PHE A 67 6.77 -9.41 3.67
CA PHE A 67 6.32 -9.97 4.95
C PHE A 67 5.83 -11.40 4.79
N ALA A 68 4.92 -11.68 3.87
CA ALA A 68 4.39 -13.03 3.65
C ALA A 68 5.50 -14.01 3.26
N ARG A 69 6.43 -13.63 2.37
CA ARG A 69 7.58 -14.45 1.96
C ARG A 69 8.53 -14.72 3.12
N PHE A 70 8.77 -13.74 3.99
CA PHE A 70 9.62 -13.93 5.15
C PHE A 70 9.04 -14.98 6.11
N VAL A 71 7.77 -14.87 6.44
CA VAL A 71 7.14 -15.81 7.37
C VAL A 71 7.03 -17.22 6.77
N ARG A 72 6.54 -17.34 5.52
CA ARG A 72 6.32 -18.64 4.86
C ARG A 72 7.63 -19.36 4.51
N TYR A 73 8.58 -18.64 3.93
CA TYR A 73 9.74 -19.23 3.28
C TYR A 73 11.08 -18.87 3.95
N GLY A 74 11.09 -17.97 4.95
CA GLY A 74 12.31 -17.45 5.54
C GLY A 74 13.07 -16.51 4.62
N SER A 75 12.47 -16.01 3.53
CA SER A 75 13.12 -15.13 2.57
C SER A 75 13.21 -13.70 3.10
N ALA A 76 14.39 -13.30 3.56
CA ALA A 76 14.65 -11.94 4.03
C ALA A 76 15.04 -10.97 2.91
N THR A 77 15.22 -11.43 1.68
CA THR A 77 15.66 -10.61 0.55
C THR A 77 14.63 -10.60 -0.57
N ASP A 78 14.56 -9.48 -1.30
CA ASP A 78 13.84 -9.39 -2.56
C ASP A 78 14.78 -8.78 -3.60
N ALA A 79 14.86 -9.40 -4.78
CA ALA A 79 15.77 -8.99 -5.86
C ALA A 79 15.48 -7.56 -6.38
N ARG A 80 14.30 -7.01 -6.08
CA ARG A 80 13.89 -5.65 -6.47
C ARG A 80 14.35 -4.59 -5.45
N VAL A 81 14.86 -4.99 -4.29
CA VAL A 81 15.44 -4.06 -3.30
C VAL A 81 16.83 -3.65 -3.75
N SER A 82 16.93 -2.50 -4.41
CA SER A 82 18.17 -2.00 -5.03
C SER A 82 19.32 -1.73 -4.05
N SER A 83 19.01 -1.47 -2.77
CA SER A 83 20.02 -1.29 -1.72
C SER A 83 20.69 -2.59 -1.28
N GLY A 84 20.14 -3.74 -1.65
CA GLY A 84 20.59 -5.05 -1.14
C GLY A 84 20.25 -5.31 0.33
N ASN A 85 19.53 -4.40 0.99
CA ASN A 85 19.12 -4.58 2.38
C ASN A 85 18.13 -5.73 2.52
N THR A 86 18.21 -6.45 3.64
CA THR A 86 17.22 -7.47 4.01
C THR A 86 15.93 -6.79 4.49
N TRP A 87 14.82 -7.52 4.46
CA TRP A 87 13.53 -7.06 4.96
C TRP A 87 13.57 -6.65 6.45
N LEU A 88 14.45 -7.29 7.24
CA LEU A 88 14.67 -6.96 8.65
C LEU A 88 15.47 -5.65 8.86
N HIS A 89 16.07 -5.08 7.80
CA HIS A 89 16.82 -3.84 7.92
C HIS A 89 15.88 -2.67 8.29
N PRO A 90 16.28 -1.76 9.20
CA PRO A 90 15.42 -0.65 9.67
C PRO A 90 14.81 0.21 8.56
N THR A 91 15.51 0.40 7.43
CA THR A 91 14.97 1.18 6.30
C THR A 91 13.77 0.50 5.62
N LEU A 92 13.66 -0.83 5.69
CA LEU A 92 12.50 -1.57 5.18
C LEU A 92 11.42 -1.71 6.25
N GLY A 93 11.79 -1.88 7.52
CA GLY A 93 10.88 -1.82 8.64
C GLY A 93 10.19 -3.14 9.00
N GLY A 94 10.69 -4.27 8.51
CA GLY A 94 10.10 -5.59 8.81
C GLY A 94 10.12 -5.94 10.30
N THR A 95 11.12 -5.45 11.05
CA THR A 95 11.18 -5.65 12.51
C THR A 95 10.02 -5.00 13.25
N THR A 96 9.50 -3.86 12.78
CA THR A 96 8.31 -3.23 13.38
C THR A 96 7.06 -4.04 13.12
N THR A 97 6.92 -4.64 11.93
CA THR A 97 5.84 -5.60 11.65
C THR A 97 5.91 -6.78 12.61
N LEU A 98 7.06 -7.42 12.76
CA LEU A 98 7.24 -8.53 13.68
C LEU A 98 6.92 -8.14 15.13
N ALA A 99 7.34 -6.96 15.57
CA ALA A 99 7.04 -6.45 16.91
C ALA A 99 5.54 -6.30 17.17
N SER A 100 4.74 -5.93 16.16
CA SER A 100 3.27 -5.87 16.27
C SER A 100 2.61 -7.24 16.52
N TYR A 101 3.32 -8.32 16.17
CA TYR A 101 2.93 -9.71 16.49
C TYR A 101 3.60 -10.24 17.76
N GLY A 102 4.34 -9.41 18.51
CA GLY A 102 5.05 -9.81 19.73
C GLY A 102 6.38 -10.51 19.48
N VAL A 103 6.94 -10.42 18.28
CA VAL A 103 8.26 -10.98 17.93
C VAL A 103 9.30 -9.85 17.87
N PHE A 104 10.20 -9.83 18.85
CA PHE A 104 11.26 -8.83 18.98
C PHE A 104 12.57 -9.40 18.42
N ALA A 105 12.90 -9.03 17.19
CA ALA A 105 14.01 -9.61 16.42
C ALA A 105 15.37 -9.41 17.10
N GLU A 106 15.56 -8.30 17.82
CA GLU A 106 16.77 -7.97 18.56
C GLU A 106 17.06 -8.91 19.77
N ALA A 107 16.03 -9.62 20.23
CA ALA A 107 16.17 -10.59 21.32
C ALA A 107 16.50 -12.01 20.84
N LEU A 108 16.64 -12.22 19.52
CA LEU A 108 16.79 -13.54 18.91
C LEU A 108 18.17 -13.68 18.23
N SER A 109 18.70 -14.92 18.20
CA SER A 109 20.07 -15.21 17.81
C SER A 109 20.22 -15.54 16.31
N GLY A 110 19.53 -14.82 15.45
CA GLY A 110 19.69 -14.96 14.00
C GLY A 110 18.37 -15.17 13.25
N GLN A 111 18.46 -15.16 11.92
CA GLN A 111 17.30 -15.16 11.05
C GLN A 111 16.40 -16.38 11.22
N ASP A 112 16.99 -17.59 11.38
CA ASP A 112 16.20 -18.81 11.50
C ASP A 112 15.32 -18.79 12.76
N GLU A 113 15.84 -18.29 13.88
CA GLU A 113 15.09 -18.15 15.12
C GLU A 113 13.98 -17.13 14.98
N ILE A 114 14.24 -16.01 14.30
CA ILE A 114 13.24 -14.98 14.00
C ILE A 114 12.12 -15.57 13.14
N VAL A 115 12.45 -16.32 12.08
CA VAL A 115 11.47 -16.97 11.19
C VAL A 115 10.61 -17.96 11.97
N GLN A 116 11.22 -18.79 12.83
CA GLN A 116 10.45 -19.73 13.65
C GLN A 116 9.52 -19.00 14.65
N ALA A 117 9.97 -17.92 15.26
CA ALA A 117 9.14 -17.09 16.12
C ALA A 117 7.98 -16.45 15.35
N ALA A 118 8.27 -15.88 14.18
CA ALA A 118 7.27 -15.29 13.29
C ALA A 118 6.19 -16.30 12.87
N ARG A 119 6.59 -17.50 12.47
CA ARG A 119 5.64 -18.61 12.12
C ARG A 119 4.72 -19.01 13.24
N ARG A 120 5.18 -18.90 14.50
CA ARG A 120 4.31 -19.19 15.67
C ARG A 120 3.38 -18.04 16.02
N ALA A 121 3.76 -16.81 15.74
CA ALA A 121 3.06 -15.61 16.18
C ALA A 121 2.09 -15.05 15.13
N VAL A 122 2.41 -15.19 13.84
CA VAL A 122 1.59 -14.64 12.75
C VAL A 122 0.50 -15.63 12.36
N PRO A 123 -0.80 -15.27 12.46
CA PRO A 123 -1.88 -16.12 11.99
C PRO A 123 -1.79 -16.40 10.49
N GLU A 124 -1.98 -17.65 10.09
CA GLU A 124 -2.00 -18.03 8.67
C GLU A 124 -3.05 -17.23 7.87
N ALA A 125 -4.21 -16.96 8.47
CA ALA A 125 -5.27 -16.15 7.86
C ALA A 125 -4.80 -14.74 7.44
N HIS A 126 -3.83 -14.15 8.14
CA HIS A 126 -3.26 -12.84 7.75
C HIS A 126 -2.40 -12.97 6.49
N LEU A 127 -1.62 -14.04 6.38
CA LEU A 127 -0.79 -14.31 5.21
C LEU A 127 -1.66 -14.65 4.00
N ASP A 128 -2.68 -15.50 4.18
CA ASP A 128 -3.63 -15.85 3.13
C ASP A 128 -4.42 -14.62 2.65
N PHE A 129 -4.80 -13.76 3.58
CA PHE A 129 -5.45 -12.50 3.24
C PHE A 129 -4.56 -11.68 2.33
N LEU A 130 -3.31 -11.41 2.68
CA LEU A 130 -2.38 -10.61 1.89
C LEU A 130 -2.07 -11.25 0.54
N ASP A 131 -1.81 -12.56 0.50
CA ASP A 131 -1.47 -13.28 -0.73
C ASP A 131 -2.64 -13.37 -1.72
N SER A 132 -3.87 -13.37 -1.23
CA SER A 132 -5.08 -13.39 -2.06
C SER A 132 -5.52 -12.02 -2.58
N ARG A 133 -4.83 -10.92 -2.19
CA ARG A 133 -5.23 -9.59 -2.66
C ARG A 133 -4.87 -9.38 -4.13
N PRO A 134 -5.76 -8.73 -4.91
CA PRO A 134 -5.47 -8.36 -6.28
C PRO A 134 -4.27 -7.39 -6.34
N LEU A 135 -3.57 -7.40 -7.47
CA LEU A 135 -2.43 -6.50 -7.73
C LEU A 135 -2.87 -5.16 -8.32
N TRP A 136 -4.06 -5.13 -8.90
CA TRP A 136 -4.67 -3.95 -9.51
C TRP A 136 -6.19 -4.04 -9.49
N HIS A 137 -6.85 -2.90 -9.64
CA HIS A 137 -8.29 -2.76 -9.81
C HIS A 137 -8.58 -1.72 -10.89
N GLU A 138 -9.57 -1.97 -11.73
CA GLU A 138 -9.91 -1.11 -12.85
C GLU A 138 -11.39 -0.70 -12.80
N THR A 139 -11.65 0.55 -13.12
CA THR A 139 -12.97 1.11 -13.37
C THR A 139 -13.07 1.60 -14.82
N ASP A 140 -14.13 2.28 -15.18
CA ASP A 140 -14.27 2.87 -16.51
C ASP A 140 -13.18 3.94 -16.77
N ASP A 141 -12.82 4.72 -15.75
CA ASP A 141 -11.94 5.88 -15.88
C ASP A 141 -10.58 5.74 -15.18
N GLN A 142 -10.40 4.79 -14.25
CA GLN A 142 -9.20 4.67 -13.45
C GLN A 142 -8.61 3.25 -13.48
N ILE A 143 -7.29 3.19 -13.31
CA ILE A 143 -6.53 1.99 -12.95
C ILE A 143 -5.88 2.25 -11.60
N PHE A 144 -6.23 1.45 -10.59
CA PHE A 144 -5.60 1.49 -9.27
C PHE A 144 -4.55 0.40 -9.19
N VAL A 145 -3.35 0.75 -8.77
CA VAL A 145 -2.22 -0.16 -8.67
C VAL A 145 -1.27 0.29 -7.57
N HIS A 146 -0.47 -0.62 -7.00
CA HIS A 146 0.42 -0.23 -5.90
C HIS A 146 1.53 0.74 -6.35
N ALA A 147 2.39 0.34 -7.31
CA ALA A 147 3.56 1.12 -7.72
C ALA A 147 3.38 1.83 -9.06
N GLY A 148 2.78 1.16 -10.03
CA GLY A 148 2.59 1.67 -11.39
C GLY A 148 2.36 0.55 -12.39
N ILE A 149 2.45 0.89 -13.66
CA ILE A 149 2.30 -0.03 -14.78
C ILE A 149 3.53 0.06 -15.70
N ARG A 150 3.83 -1.00 -16.44
CA ARG A 150 4.77 -0.91 -17.56
C ARG A 150 4.06 -0.24 -18.74
N PRO A 151 4.50 0.97 -19.14
CA PRO A 151 3.82 1.72 -20.19
C PRO A 151 3.78 0.97 -21.54
N GLY A 152 2.62 0.99 -22.20
CA GLY A 152 2.42 0.34 -23.48
C GLY A 152 2.13 -1.16 -23.41
N ILE A 153 2.01 -1.73 -22.21
CA ILE A 153 1.59 -3.12 -21.99
C ILE A 153 0.16 -3.13 -21.43
N GLU A 154 -0.69 -3.97 -21.99
CA GLU A 154 -2.06 -4.17 -21.50
C GLU A 154 -2.08 -4.69 -20.06
N MET A 155 -3.08 -4.31 -19.27
CA MET A 155 -3.17 -4.67 -17.85
C MET A 155 -3.14 -6.20 -17.63
N ALA A 156 -3.78 -6.98 -18.47
CA ALA A 156 -3.78 -8.44 -18.38
C ALA A 156 -2.40 -9.08 -18.64
N ARG A 157 -1.44 -8.33 -19.16
CA ARG A 157 -0.08 -8.77 -19.48
C ARG A 157 0.99 -8.10 -18.60
N GLN A 158 0.58 -7.34 -17.61
CA GLN A 158 1.50 -6.74 -16.64
C GLN A 158 2.10 -7.82 -15.75
N GLU A 159 3.39 -7.68 -15.45
CA GLU A 159 4.08 -8.56 -14.51
C GLU A 159 3.85 -8.07 -13.07
N GLU A 160 3.71 -9.00 -12.10
CA GLU A 160 3.56 -8.66 -10.67
C GLU A 160 4.64 -7.68 -10.22
N ASP A 161 5.90 -7.95 -10.56
CA ASP A 161 7.03 -7.11 -10.16
C ASP A 161 6.94 -5.67 -10.70
N ASP A 162 6.32 -5.46 -11.86
CA ASP A 162 6.09 -4.10 -12.34
C ASP A 162 4.99 -3.42 -11.53
N LEU A 163 3.88 -4.11 -11.30
CA LEU A 163 2.73 -3.55 -10.58
C LEU A 163 3.06 -3.12 -9.14
N ILE A 164 4.02 -3.79 -8.46
CA ILE A 164 4.34 -3.51 -7.06
C ILE A 164 5.71 -2.90 -6.81
N TRP A 165 6.57 -2.74 -7.85
CA TRP A 165 7.92 -2.20 -7.66
C TRP A 165 8.34 -1.12 -8.67
N ILE A 166 7.65 -0.96 -9.78
CA ILE A 166 8.14 -0.11 -10.88
C ILE A 166 8.34 1.34 -10.46
N ARG A 167 9.44 1.92 -10.89
CA ARG A 167 9.74 3.36 -10.79
C ARG A 167 10.28 3.86 -12.12
N LYS A 168 11.47 3.37 -12.51
CA LYS A 168 12.16 3.78 -13.73
C LYS A 168 11.35 3.44 -14.97
N GLY A 169 11.22 4.41 -15.88
CA GLY A 169 10.46 4.28 -17.12
C GLY A 169 8.93 4.36 -16.94
N TRP A 170 8.47 4.49 -15.68
CA TRP A 170 7.07 4.75 -15.33
C TRP A 170 6.86 6.18 -14.81
N LEU A 171 7.67 6.60 -13.84
CA LEU A 171 7.48 7.90 -13.18
C LEU A 171 7.71 9.08 -14.13
N GLU A 172 8.52 8.90 -15.16
CA GLU A 172 8.84 9.90 -16.18
C GLU A 172 7.99 9.76 -17.45
N ASP A 173 7.11 8.76 -17.53
CA ASP A 173 6.31 8.53 -18.75
C ASP A 173 5.21 9.58 -18.90
N PRO A 174 5.23 10.40 -19.98
CA PRO A 174 4.24 11.45 -20.20
C PRO A 174 2.99 10.97 -20.94
N ARG A 175 2.95 9.73 -21.41
CA ARG A 175 1.86 9.21 -22.26
C ARG A 175 0.54 9.18 -21.52
N ASP A 176 -0.55 9.41 -22.22
CA ASP A 176 -1.88 9.05 -21.74
C ASP A 176 -2.04 7.52 -21.84
N HIS A 177 -2.44 6.91 -20.74
CA HIS A 177 -2.68 5.48 -20.62
C HIS A 177 -4.15 5.08 -20.89
N GLY A 178 -4.96 6.02 -21.42
CA GLY A 178 -6.40 5.86 -21.64
C GLY A 178 -7.22 6.12 -20.38
N LYS A 179 -6.73 5.71 -19.21
CA LYS A 179 -7.33 5.92 -17.89
C LYS A 179 -6.35 6.62 -16.96
N LEU A 180 -6.87 7.26 -15.92
CA LEU A 180 -6.03 7.83 -14.85
C LEU A 180 -5.44 6.68 -14.02
N VAL A 181 -4.11 6.60 -13.95
CA VAL A 181 -3.45 5.59 -13.12
C VAL A 181 -3.22 6.13 -11.71
N VAL A 182 -3.87 5.52 -10.73
CA VAL A 182 -3.78 5.90 -9.32
C VAL A 182 -2.82 4.94 -8.60
N HIS A 183 -1.77 5.49 -7.99
CA HIS A 183 -0.72 4.68 -7.38
C HIS A 183 -0.10 5.31 -6.13
N GLY A 184 0.75 4.55 -5.44
CA GLY A 184 1.58 4.95 -4.29
C GLY A 184 3.05 4.54 -4.49
N HIS A 185 3.63 3.83 -3.50
CA HIS A 185 4.97 3.20 -3.52
C HIS A 185 6.16 4.16 -3.60
N THR A 186 6.05 5.22 -4.38
CA THR A 186 7.11 6.24 -4.49
C THR A 186 6.71 7.44 -3.65
N SER A 187 7.26 7.49 -2.44
CA SER A 187 6.88 8.51 -1.45
C SER A 187 7.28 9.91 -1.92
N LEU A 188 6.33 10.82 -1.84
CA LEU A 188 6.46 12.25 -2.05
C LEU A 188 6.25 12.98 -0.73
N ASP A 189 6.56 14.28 -0.70
CA ASP A 189 6.21 15.12 0.46
C ASP A 189 4.70 15.38 0.55
N PHE A 190 4.01 15.33 -0.60
CA PHE A 190 2.58 15.54 -0.72
C PHE A 190 2.03 14.81 -1.96
N PRO A 191 0.77 14.32 -1.96
CA PRO A 191 0.14 13.73 -3.13
C PRO A 191 0.23 14.64 -4.36
N CYS A 192 0.41 14.05 -5.54
CA CYS A 192 0.65 14.81 -6.77
C CYS A 192 -0.13 14.24 -7.96
N HIS A 193 -0.77 15.13 -8.72
CA HIS A 193 -1.50 14.81 -9.95
C HIS A 193 -0.65 15.23 -11.18
N TYR A 194 -0.27 14.27 -12.01
CA TYR A 194 0.59 14.48 -13.18
C TYR A 194 -0.18 14.57 -14.51
N GLY A 195 -1.51 14.57 -14.45
CA GLY A 195 -2.39 14.56 -15.62
C GLY A 195 -2.75 13.14 -16.09
N ASN A 196 -1.75 12.31 -16.34
CA ASN A 196 -1.93 10.90 -16.75
C ASN A 196 -1.93 9.93 -15.57
N ARG A 197 -1.41 10.31 -14.44
CA ARG A 197 -1.33 9.51 -13.20
C ARG A 197 -1.46 10.37 -11.94
N LEU A 198 -1.84 9.72 -10.87
CA LEU A 198 -2.03 10.32 -9.55
C LEU A 198 -1.21 9.52 -8.53
N ASN A 199 -0.18 10.14 -7.93
CA ASN A 199 0.57 9.55 -6.84
C ASN A 199 0.01 10.04 -5.51
N LEU A 200 -0.60 9.13 -4.75
CA LEU A 200 -1.22 9.42 -3.44
C LEU A 200 -0.28 9.14 -2.25
N ASP A 201 0.97 8.69 -2.48
CA ASP A 201 1.90 8.40 -1.40
C ASP A 201 2.52 9.69 -0.82
N GLY A 202 1.85 10.29 0.15
CA GLY A 202 2.34 11.44 0.92
C GLY A 202 3.35 11.09 2.01
N GLY A 203 3.86 9.84 2.07
CA GLY A 203 4.86 9.43 3.04
C GLY A 203 4.31 9.10 4.44
N ALA A 204 3.09 8.58 4.54
CA ALA A 204 2.51 8.16 5.82
C ALA A 204 3.41 7.15 6.56
N GLY A 205 4.11 6.29 5.82
CA GLY A 205 5.12 5.37 6.35
C GLY A 205 6.34 6.02 6.98
N PHE A 206 6.51 7.31 6.81
CA PHE A 206 7.57 8.12 7.41
C PHE A 206 7.02 9.11 8.45
N GLY A 207 5.84 8.80 9.02
CA GLY A 207 5.22 9.60 10.09
C GLY A 207 4.40 10.80 9.62
N ARG A 208 4.17 10.94 8.30
CA ARG A 208 3.28 11.98 7.76
C ARG A 208 1.81 11.55 7.83
N PRO A 209 0.85 12.49 7.76
CA PRO A 209 -0.57 12.14 7.74
C PRO A 209 -0.94 11.22 6.56
N LEU A 210 -1.84 10.29 6.80
CA LEU A 210 -2.51 9.53 5.75
C LEU A 210 -3.64 10.40 5.16
N ILE A 211 -3.49 10.81 3.91
CA ILE A 211 -4.45 11.70 3.24
C ILE A 211 -5.27 10.86 2.25
N PRO A 212 -6.56 10.60 2.52
CA PRO A 212 -7.44 9.96 1.55
C PRO A 212 -7.85 10.94 0.45
N ALA A 213 -8.23 10.39 -0.71
CA ALA A 213 -8.66 11.16 -1.86
C ALA A 213 -10.00 10.65 -2.40
N ALA A 214 -10.85 11.57 -2.85
CA ALA A 214 -12.00 11.28 -3.69
C ALA A 214 -11.62 11.50 -5.16
N ILE A 215 -12.04 10.59 -6.04
CA ILE A 215 -11.71 10.63 -7.47
C ILE A 215 -13.00 10.45 -8.27
N ASP A 216 -13.22 11.32 -9.26
CA ASP A 216 -14.32 11.25 -10.21
C ASP A 216 -13.79 11.53 -11.62
N GLY A 217 -13.91 10.56 -12.52
CA GLY A 217 -13.24 10.63 -13.81
C GLY A 217 -11.73 10.80 -13.64
N ARG A 218 -11.19 11.92 -14.07
CA ARG A 218 -9.76 12.31 -13.87
C ARG A 218 -9.57 13.38 -12.79
N ASP A 219 -10.65 13.88 -12.20
CA ASP A 219 -10.57 14.87 -11.14
C ASP A 219 -10.28 14.21 -9.79
N CYS A 220 -9.48 14.88 -8.98
CA CYS A 220 -9.07 14.40 -7.67
C CYS A 220 -9.25 15.48 -6.61
N TRP A 221 -9.73 15.09 -5.44
CA TRP A 221 -9.83 15.91 -4.24
C TRP A 221 -9.22 15.17 -3.06
N LEU A 222 -8.32 15.82 -2.35
CA LEU A 222 -7.84 15.35 -1.06
C LEU A 222 -8.90 15.61 -0.01
N LEU A 223 -9.13 14.63 0.86
CA LEU A 223 -10.10 14.76 1.95
C LEU A 223 -9.40 15.25 3.21
N ALA A 224 -9.86 16.36 3.73
CA ALA A 224 -9.36 16.98 4.95
C ALA A 224 -10.51 17.28 5.92
N GLY A 225 -10.21 17.63 7.17
CA GLY A 225 -11.22 18.01 8.16
C GLY A 225 -12.11 19.19 7.75
N THR A 226 -11.66 19.99 6.79
CA THR A 226 -12.39 21.13 6.20
C THR A 226 -13.19 20.77 4.94
N GLY A 227 -13.18 19.49 4.51
CA GLY A 227 -13.86 19.01 3.31
C GLY A 227 -12.89 18.67 2.17
N ARG A 228 -13.37 18.72 0.93
CA ARG A 228 -12.60 18.41 -0.28
C ARG A 228 -11.68 19.57 -0.67
N VAL A 229 -10.41 19.26 -0.91
CA VAL A 229 -9.41 20.20 -1.48
C VAL A 229 -9.00 19.66 -2.84
N GLN A 230 -9.30 20.38 -3.91
CA GLN A 230 -8.98 19.92 -5.28
C GLN A 230 -7.47 19.80 -5.49
N LEU A 231 -7.04 18.68 -6.05
CA LEU A 231 -5.66 18.41 -6.44
C LEU A 231 -5.56 18.56 -7.96
N MET A 232 -5.10 19.73 -8.40
CA MET A 232 -4.96 20.06 -9.82
C MET A 232 -3.77 19.33 -10.45
N PRO A 233 -3.85 18.96 -11.75
CA PRO A 233 -2.70 18.48 -12.49
C PRO A 233 -1.56 19.51 -12.52
N LEU A 234 -0.30 19.01 -12.47
CA LEU A 234 0.88 19.89 -12.60
C LEU A 234 0.86 20.63 -13.94
N GLY A 235 1.09 21.93 -13.91
CA GLY A 235 1.18 22.78 -15.10
C GLY A 235 -0.14 23.33 -15.62
N GLN A 236 -1.23 23.14 -14.87
CA GLN A 236 -2.52 23.80 -15.14
C GLN A 236 -2.78 24.94 -14.17
#